data_64df151a9fd9dcc9c71a19051e634e65
#
_entry.id   64df151a9fd9dcc9c71a19051e634e65
#
_cell.length_a   1.000
_cell.length_b   1.000
_cell.length_c   1.000
_cell.angle_alpha   90.00
_cell.angle_beta   90.00
_cell.angle_gamma   90.00
#
_symmetry.space_group_name_H-M   'P 1'
#
loop_
_entity.id
_entity.type
_entity.pdbx_description
1 polymer ?
#
loop_
_entity_poly.entity_id
_entity_poly.type
_entity_poly.pdbx_seq_one_letter_code
_entity_poly.pdbx_strand_id
1 'polypeptide(L)'
;MALIAIGGSVGAGLFIGSGAVIGLAGPAAVVSYVLAGALVFFTLRALGEMVVAVPAGGSFSDYARLAFGPRAGFMIGWGYWWMYAVVVAAESVAGATILGGGVPGVPGWALALLVLLSMTVANVVSVRVFAETESFFSMVKVAAIVAFLVVGGLWALGLWSGSGGSSVANLWQHGGFAPQGWVAVLAATVVVLFAFGGVEIVTVAAGESAEPERGVALAVTNVLWRIGLFYVASIAVVVAVLPWDTVDAVRSPFVAVMEHVGVPGAAVIMEVVVFVAVLSVLNAAMYTSSRMLFTLIRQGDAPRFLGGTSGRGVPVRAILLGTVVGYAAVVADYVWPERVFPFLVSSIGAILLILFLVICASQLVVGARVRRREPQRLTLRMWAFP
;
A
#
# COMPACT_ATOMS: atom_id res chain seq x y z
N MET A 1 11.02 7.47 -12.85
CA MET A 1 11.23 6.36 -11.91
C MET A 1 10.76 6.71 -10.49
N ALA A 2 11.28 7.76 -9.81
CA ALA A 2 10.88 8.08 -8.43
C ALA A 2 9.37 8.40 -8.26
N LEU A 3 8.74 9.13 -9.18
CA LEU A 3 7.31 9.46 -9.15
C LEU A 3 6.40 8.24 -9.35
N ILE A 4 6.78 7.31 -10.24
CA ILE A 4 6.02 6.07 -10.46
C ILE A 4 6.05 5.19 -9.21
N ALA A 5 7.20 5.15 -8.53
CA ALA A 5 7.35 4.46 -7.25
C ALA A 5 6.48 5.05 -6.13
N ILE A 6 6.22 6.36 -6.16
CA ILE A 6 5.33 7.06 -5.23
C ILE A 6 3.87 6.73 -5.55
N GLY A 7 3.50 6.75 -6.82
CA GLY A 7 2.12 6.56 -7.25
C GLY A 7 1.56 5.18 -6.97
N GLY A 8 2.35 4.13 -7.21
CA GLY A 8 1.89 2.75 -7.07
C GLY A 8 1.59 2.28 -5.64
N SER A 9 1.98 3.03 -4.61
CA SER A 9 1.76 2.63 -3.21
C SER A 9 0.75 3.49 -2.45
N VAL A 10 0.40 4.69 -2.94
CA VAL A 10 -0.59 5.57 -2.29
C VAL A 10 -1.97 5.32 -2.89
N GLY A 11 -2.83 4.60 -2.18
CA GLY A 11 -4.18 4.21 -2.58
C GLY A 11 -5.15 4.19 -1.41
N ALA A 12 -6.12 3.26 -1.44
CA ALA A 12 -7.11 3.11 -0.38
C ALA A 12 -6.48 2.89 1.01
N GLY A 13 -5.29 2.28 1.09
CA GLY A 13 -4.60 2.05 2.35
C GLY A 13 -4.32 3.31 3.15
N LEU A 14 -3.91 4.40 2.48
CA LEU A 14 -3.73 5.70 3.14
C LEU A 14 -5.04 6.47 3.24
N PHE A 15 -5.77 6.61 2.13
CA PHE A 15 -6.89 7.55 2.05
C PHE A 15 -8.17 7.07 2.75
N ILE A 16 -8.40 5.75 2.85
CA ILE A 16 -9.58 5.16 3.47
C ILE A 16 -9.19 4.29 4.67
N GLY A 17 -8.21 3.38 4.50
CA GLY A 17 -7.76 2.47 5.55
C GLY A 17 -7.27 3.18 6.82
N SER A 18 -6.84 4.44 6.69
CA SER A 18 -6.50 5.29 7.84
C SER A 18 -7.67 5.54 8.79
N GLY A 19 -8.92 5.53 8.30
CA GLY A 19 -10.11 5.61 9.16
C GLY A 19 -10.19 4.44 10.15
N ALA A 20 -10.00 3.21 9.66
CA ALA A 20 -9.96 2.02 10.51
C ALA A 20 -8.80 2.07 11.53
N VAL A 21 -7.63 2.55 11.13
CA VAL A 21 -6.46 2.70 12.02
C VAL A 21 -6.74 3.73 13.12
N ILE A 22 -7.33 4.87 12.76
CA ILE A 22 -7.70 5.93 13.72
C ILE A 22 -8.78 5.43 14.67
N GLY A 23 -9.80 4.72 14.19
CA GLY A 23 -10.83 4.12 15.03
C GLY A 23 -10.29 3.11 16.05
N LEU A 24 -9.21 2.37 15.69
CA LEU A 24 -8.56 1.41 16.58
C LEU A 24 -7.61 2.06 17.60
N ALA A 25 -6.82 3.05 17.18
CA ALA A 25 -5.71 3.59 17.98
C ALA A 25 -5.97 5.00 18.53
N GLY A 26 -7.04 5.66 18.08
CA GLY A 26 -7.27 7.07 18.39
C GLY A 26 -6.17 7.96 17.82
N PRO A 27 -5.84 9.09 18.49
CA PRO A 27 -4.74 9.96 18.10
C PRO A 27 -3.39 9.26 18.00
N ALA A 28 -3.16 8.19 18.80
CA ALA A 28 -1.95 7.38 18.75
C ALA A 28 -1.80 6.56 17.44
N ALA A 29 -2.76 6.63 16.51
CA ALA A 29 -2.59 6.15 15.15
C ALA A 29 -1.29 6.67 14.50
N VAL A 30 -0.88 7.91 14.82
CA VAL A 30 0.41 8.47 14.38
C VAL A 30 1.58 7.55 14.76
N VAL A 31 1.56 7.00 15.98
CA VAL A 31 2.59 6.07 16.47
C VAL A 31 2.53 4.76 15.68
N SER A 32 1.32 4.24 15.37
CA SER A 32 1.17 3.05 14.53
C SER A 32 1.81 3.23 13.15
N TYR A 33 1.66 4.41 12.53
CA TYR A 33 2.30 4.72 11.25
C TYR A 33 3.82 4.84 11.36
N VAL A 34 4.34 5.40 12.45
CA VAL A 34 5.79 5.45 12.72
C VAL A 34 6.36 4.05 12.90
N LEU A 35 5.70 3.20 13.69
CA LEU A 35 6.13 1.82 13.93
C LEU A 35 6.10 0.97 12.65
N ALA A 36 5.00 1.04 11.88
CA ALA A 36 4.90 0.36 10.60
C ALA A 36 5.97 0.86 9.61
N GLY A 37 6.19 2.18 9.57
CA GLY A 37 7.20 2.82 8.74
C GLY A 37 8.62 2.36 9.10
N ALA A 38 8.93 2.25 10.38
CA ALA A 38 10.21 1.71 10.85
C ALA A 38 10.39 0.25 10.44
N LEU A 39 9.36 -0.58 10.62
CA LEU A 39 9.37 -1.98 10.20
C LEU A 39 9.63 -2.11 8.69
N VAL A 40 8.91 -1.33 7.88
CA VAL A 40 9.10 -1.29 6.42
C VAL A 40 10.52 -0.87 6.06
N PHE A 41 11.02 0.20 6.67
CA PHE A 41 12.37 0.70 6.41
C PHE A 41 13.45 -0.36 6.67
N PHE A 42 13.41 -1.01 7.85
CA PHE A 42 14.38 -2.06 8.18
C PHE A 42 14.25 -3.27 7.24
N THR A 43 13.03 -3.64 6.87
CA THR A 43 12.79 -4.72 5.91
C THR A 43 13.35 -4.41 4.53
N LEU A 44 13.13 -3.17 4.03
CA LEU A 44 13.66 -2.74 2.73
C LEU A 44 15.18 -2.63 2.75
N ARG A 45 15.76 -2.24 3.87
CA ARG A 45 17.21 -2.22 4.04
C ARG A 45 17.80 -3.64 4.02
N ALA A 46 17.16 -4.58 4.70
CA ALA A 46 17.52 -6.01 4.69
C ALA A 46 17.39 -6.61 3.28
N LEU A 47 16.29 -6.32 2.59
CA LEU A 47 16.10 -6.73 1.20
C LEU A 47 17.17 -6.12 0.28
N GLY A 48 17.44 -4.83 0.44
CA GLY A 48 18.44 -4.11 -0.35
C GLY A 48 19.84 -4.67 -0.22
N GLU A 49 20.25 -5.07 0.99
CA GLU A 49 21.54 -5.76 1.20
C GLU A 49 21.61 -7.05 0.37
N MET A 50 20.53 -7.88 0.39
CA MET A 50 20.49 -9.11 -0.39
C MET A 50 20.48 -8.85 -1.90
N VAL A 51 19.75 -7.84 -2.37
CA VAL A 51 19.64 -7.48 -3.79
C VAL A 51 21.01 -7.07 -4.35
N VAL A 52 21.77 -6.28 -3.59
CA VAL A 52 23.11 -5.83 -4.01
C VAL A 52 24.14 -6.95 -3.92
N ALA A 53 24.15 -7.71 -2.83
CA ALA A 53 25.15 -8.75 -2.58
C ALA A 53 24.97 -10.01 -3.44
N VAL A 54 23.72 -10.38 -3.72
CA VAL A 54 23.37 -11.61 -4.48
C VAL A 54 22.29 -11.25 -5.50
N PRO A 55 22.64 -10.78 -6.69
CA PRO A 55 21.67 -10.54 -7.76
C PRO A 55 20.98 -11.84 -8.15
N ALA A 56 19.88 -12.16 -7.48
CA ALA A 56 19.07 -13.35 -7.73
C ALA A 56 17.78 -12.88 -8.42
N GLY A 57 17.67 -13.14 -9.64
CA GLY A 57 16.53 -13.15 -10.55
C GLY A 57 15.17 -12.48 -10.20
N GLY A 58 15.09 -11.33 -9.54
CA GLY A 58 13.94 -10.44 -9.66
C GLY A 58 12.77 -10.58 -8.66
N SER A 59 12.86 -11.41 -7.61
CA SER A 59 11.81 -11.50 -6.59
C SER A 59 12.38 -11.85 -5.21
N PHE A 60 11.78 -11.30 -4.13
CA PHE A 60 12.14 -11.70 -2.77
C PHE A 60 11.77 -13.17 -2.45
N SER A 61 10.89 -13.81 -3.22
CA SER A 61 10.68 -15.27 -3.16
C SER A 61 11.93 -16.07 -3.53
N ASP A 62 12.81 -15.51 -4.38
CA ASP A 62 14.10 -16.13 -4.71
C ASP A 62 15.05 -16.11 -3.51
N TYR A 63 15.06 -15.02 -2.72
CA TYR A 63 15.85 -14.96 -1.48
C TYR A 63 15.33 -15.93 -0.41
N ALA A 64 14.01 -16.09 -0.29
CA ALA A 64 13.41 -17.09 0.57
C ALA A 64 13.80 -18.52 0.11
N ARG A 65 13.84 -18.76 -1.20
CA ARG A 65 14.30 -20.02 -1.80
C ARG A 65 15.78 -20.28 -1.53
N LEU A 66 16.62 -19.27 -1.65
CA LEU A 66 18.06 -19.35 -1.34
C LEU A 66 18.32 -19.59 0.14
N ALA A 67 17.53 -18.99 1.03
CA ALA A 67 17.70 -19.11 2.48
C ALA A 67 17.20 -20.45 3.00
N PHE A 68 15.99 -20.87 2.63
CA PHE A 68 15.21 -21.95 3.27
C PHE A 68 14.81 -23.08 2.31
N GLY A 69 15.18 -22.98 1.03
CA GLY A 69 14.90 -24.00 0.01
C GLY A 69 13.63 -23.78 -0.80
N PRO A 70 13.34 -24.70 -1.75
CA PRO A 70 12.27 -24.53 -2.75
C PRO A 70 10.88 -24.32 -2.17
N ARG A 71 10.56 -25.00 -1.07
CA ARG A 71 9.24 -24.89 -0.41
C ARG A 71 8.98 -23.48 0.12
N ALA A 72 9.99 -22.85 0.72
CA ALA A 72 9.87 -21.48 1.20
C ALA A 72 9.65 -20.49 0.03
N GLY A 73 10.43 -20.62 -1.05
CA GLY A 73 10.23 -19.82 -2.26
C GLY A 73 8.81 -19.96 -2.84
N PHE A 74 8.31 -21.20 -2.91
CA PHE A 74 6.94 -21.48 -3.35
C PHE A 74 5.91 -20.80 -2.46
N MET A 75 5.97 -20.98 -1.14
CA MET A 75 4.98 -20.39 -0.21
C MET A 75 4.99 -18.87 -0.26
N ILE A 76 6.17 -18.26 -0.29
CA ILE A 76 6.30 -16.79 -0.35
C ILE A 76 5.84 -16.24 -1.69
N GLY A 77 6.15 -16.92 -2.79
CA GLY A 77 5.72 -16.51 -4.13
C GLY A 77 4.19 -16.52 -4.28
N TRP A 78 3.54 -17.59 -3.84
CA TRP A 78 2.08 -17.69 -3.85
C TRP A 78 1.44 -16.77 -2.81
N GLY A 79 2.03 -16.60 -1.63
CA GLY A 79 1.55 -15.66 -0.61
C GLY A 79 1.54 -14.22 -1.12
N TYR A 80 2.57 -13.81 -1.86
CA TYR A 80 2.64 -12.48 -2.47
C TYR A 80 1.64 -12.30 -3.62
N TRP A 81 1.49 -13.31 -4.48
CA TRP A 81 0.46 -13.30 -5.50
C TRP A 81 -0.94 -13.17 -4.88
N TRP A 82 -1.22 -13.95 -3.84
CA TRP A 82 -2.48 -13.90 -3.12
C TRP A 82 -2.73 -12.53 -2.49
N MET A 83 -1.72 -11.95 -1.87
CA MET A 83 -1.81 -10.60 -1.31
C MET A 83 -2.29 -9.59 -2.36
N TYR A 84 -1.70 -9.58 -3.56
CA TYR A 84 -2.14 -8.67 -4.61
C TYR A 84 -3.54 -8.98 -5.15
N ALA A 85 -3.96 -10.23 -5.17
CA ALA A 85 -5.34 -10.58 -5.49
C ALA A 85 -6.33 -10.02 -4.44
N VAL A 86 -5.94 -10.02 -3.15
CA VAL A 86 -6.72 -9.38 -2.08
C VAL A 86 -6.67 -7.85 -2.17
N VAL A 87 -5.54 -7.25 -2.59
CA VAL A 87 -5.46 -5.80 -2.86
C VAL A 87 -6.42 -5.41 -4.00
N VAL A 88 -6.51 -6.19 -5.08
CA VAL A 88 -7.50 -5.96 -6.15
C VAL A 88 -8.91 -5.93 -5.58
N ALA A 89 -9.25 -6.84 -4.66
CA ALA A 89 -10.55 -6.86 -4.00
C ALA A 89 -10.77 -5.61 -3.13
N ALA A 90 -9.82 -5.26 -2.29
CA ALA A 90 -9.91 -4.12 -1.38
C ALA A 90 -10.05 -2.78 -2.12
N GLU A 91 -9.23 -2.55 -3.15
CA GLU A 91 -9.29 -1.32 -3.95
C GLU A 91 -10.60 -1.24 -4.76
N SER A 92 -11.18 -2.37 -5.19
CA SER A 92 -12.47 -2.38 -5.89
C SER A 92 -13.63 -1.98 -4.97
N VAL A 93 -13.64 -2.49 -3.74
CA VAL A 93 -14.65 -2.12 -2.71
C VAL A 93 -14.44 -0.66 -2.27
N ALA A 94 -13.20 -0.23 -2.09
CA ALA A 94 -12.86 1.16 -1.78
C ALA A 94 -13.35 2.14 -2.87
N GLY A 95 -13.13 1.79 -4.14
CA GLY A 95 -13.63 2.57 -5.28
C GLY A 95 -15.16 2.68 -5.29
N ALA A 96 -15.86 1.59 -4.92
CA ALA A 96 -17.31 1.58 -4.79
C ALA A 96 -17.82 2.51 -3.68
N THR A 97 -17.13 2.53 -2.54
CA THR A 97 -17.48 3.41 -1.41
C THR A 97 -17.42 4.88 -1.82
N ILE A 98 -16.38 5.28 -2.58
CA ILE A 98 -16.24 6.65 -3.07
C ILE A 98 -17.35 6.97 -4.07
N LEU A 99 -17.57 6.11 -5.07
CA LEU A 99 -18.63 6.33 -6.07
C LEU A 99 -20.02 6.39 -5.44
N GLY A 100 -20.27 5.62 -4.39
CA GLY A 100 -21.54 5.58 -3.68
C GLY A 100 -21.96 6.92 -3.09
N GLY A 101 -21.00 7.77 -2.71
CA GLY A 101 -21.26 9.16 -2.28
C GLY A 101 -21.87 10.04 -3.39
N GLY A 102 -21.48 9.80 -4.65
CA GLY A 102 -21.95 10.58 -5.81
C GLY A 102 -23.16 9.98 -6.53
N VAL A 103 -23.52 8.71 -6.30
CA VAL A 103 -24.59 8.00 -7.01
C VAL A 103 -25.56 7.35 -6.03
N PRO A 104 -26.46 8.10 -5.40
CA PRO A 104 -27.42 7.58 -4.44
C PRO A 104 -28.38 6.55 -5.07
N GLY A 105 -28.68 5.48 -4.32
CA GLY A 105 -29.61 4.43 -4.75
C GLY A 105 -28.98 3.25 -5.49
N VAL A 106 -27.69 3.31 -5.82
CA VAL A 106 -26.97 2.16 -6.37
C VAL A 106 -26.29 1.38 -5.23
N PRO A 107 -26.54 0.08 -5.09
CA PRO A 107 -25.93 -0.72 -4.02
C PRO A 107 -24.41 -0.83 -4.19
N GLY A 108 -23.65 -0.82 -3.07
CA GLY A 108 -22.17 -0.81 -3.06
C GLY A 108 -21.57 -1.96 -3.87
N TRP A 109 -22.09 -3.18 -3.74
CA TRP A 109 -21.63 -4.33 -4.51
C TRP A 109 -21.69 -4.13 -6.04
N ALA A 110 -22.73 -3.41 -6.54
CA ALA A 110 -22.87 -3.15 -7.96
C ALA A 110 -21.83 -2.13 -8.45
N LEU A 111 -21.50 -1.13 -7.62
CA LEU A 111 -20.42 -0.18 -7.88
C LEU A 111 -19.06 -0.88 -7.81
N ALA A 112 -18.84 -1.79 -6.85
CA ALA A 112 -17.61 -2.59 -6.76
C ALA A 112 -17.43 -3.49 -7.99
N LEU A 113 -18.51 -4.11 -8.45
CA LEU A 113 -18.51 -4.88 -9.70
C LEU A 113 -18.17 -4.00 -10.91
N LEU A 114 -18.76 -2.81 -11.01
CA LEU A 114 -18.48 -1.84 -12.09
C LEU A 114 -17.00 -1.45 -12.12
N VAL A 115 -16.44 -1.08 -10.95
CA VAL A 115 -15.02 -0.71 -10.83
C VAL A 115 -14.12 -1.88 -11.22
N LEU A 116 -14.35 -3.07 -10.66
CA LEU A 116 -13.54 -4.25 -10.93
C LEU A 116 -13.63 -4.66 -12.41
N LEU A 117 -14.82 -4.69 -12.97
CA LEU A 117 -15.04 -5.09 -14.37
C LEU A 117 -14.40 -4.10 -15.34
N SER A 118 -14.60 -2.79 -15.13
CA SER A 118 -14.00 -1.75 -15.98
C SER A 118 -12.47 -1.83 -16.00
N MET A 119 -11.86 -2.02 -14.83
CA MET A 119 -10.41 -2.16 -14.70
C MET A 119 -9.90 -3.49 -15.25
N THR A 120 -10.66 -4.57 -15.10
CA THR A 120 -10.33 -5.87 -15.72
C THR A 120 -10.31 -5.75 -17.25
N VAL A 121 -11.35 -5.14 -17.82
CA VAL A 121 -11.43 -4.89 -19.27
C VAL A 121 -10.28 -4.01 -19.75
N ALA A 122 -9.99 -2.91 -19.06
CA ALA A 122 -8.88 -2.01 -19.38
C ALA A 122 -7.54 -2.75 -19.42
N ASN A 123 -7.25 -3.59 -18.41
CA ASN A 123 -6.01 -4.38 -18.34
C ASN A 123 -5.92 -5.48 -19.41
N VAL A 124 -7.05 -6.07 -19.81
CA VAL A 124 -7.09 -7.08 -20.88
C VAL A 124 -6.89 -6.45 -22.27
N VAL A 125 -7.37 -5.22 -22.47
CA VAL A 125 -7.29 -4.53 -23.78
C VAL A 125 -5.92 -3.92 -24.02
N SER A 126 -5.30 -3.27 -23.02
CA SER A 126 -4.02 -2.55 -23.20
C SER A 126 -3.22 -2.39 -21.93
N VAL A 127 -2.03 -2.97 -21.92
CA VAL A 127 -1.02 -2.76 -20.86
C VAL A 127 -0.26 -1.43 -21.05
N ARG A 128 -0.24 -0.87 -22.27
CA ARG A 128 0.61 0.30 -22.61
C ARG A 128 0.07 1.63 -22.05
N VAL A 129 -1.25 1.78 -22.02
CA VAL A 129 -1.91 3.00 -21.49
C VAL A 129 -1.60 3.20 -20.00
N PHE A 130 -1.32 2.13 -19.26
CA PHE A 130 -1.00 2.17 -17.85
C PHE A 130 0.23 3.02 -17.51
N ALA A 131 1.35 2.80 -18.19
CA ALA A 131 2.62 3.46 -17.82
C ALA A 131 2.59 4.99 -18.05
N GLU A 132 1.86 5.44 -19.05
CA GLU A 132 1.73 6.86 -19.40
C GLU A 132 0.80 7.59 -18.42
N THR A 133 -0.31 6.96 -18.02
CA THR A 133 -1.30 7.53 -17.07
C THR A 133 -0.80 7.49 -15.62
N GLU A 134 -0.03 6.48 -15.22
CA GLU A 134 0.45 6.33 -13.84
C GLU A 134 1.35 7.49 -13.38
N SER A 135 2.20 8.02 -14.26
CA SER A 135 3.03 9.19 -13.94
C SER A 135 2.19 10.44 -13.65
N PHE A 136 1.12 10.66 -14.42
CA PHE A 136 0.19 11.76 -14.21
C PHE A 136 -0.60 11.58 -12.91
N PHE A 137 -1.14 10.39 -12.66
CA PHE A 137 -1.86 10.08 -11.43
C PHE A 137 -0.97 10.24 -10.20
N SER A 138 0.30 9.84 -10.28
CA SER A 138 1.27 10.03 -9.20
C SER A 138 1.49 11.49 -8.87
N MET A 139 1.61 12.36 -9.88
CA MET A 139 1.75 13.81 -9.67
C MET A 139 0.50 14.40 -9.00
N VAL A 140 -0.70 14.02 -9.44
CA VAL A 140 -1.97 14.47 -8.87
C VAL A 140 -2.06 14.06 -7.38
N LYS A 141 -1.73 12.81 -7.05
CA LYS A 141 -1.71 12.32 -5.66
C LYS A 141 -0.76 13.13 -4.77
N VAL A 142 0.48 13.33 -5.23
CA VAL A 142 1.49 14.08 -4.47
C VAL A 142 1.05 15.53 -4.26
N ALA A 143 0.58 16.20 -5.31
CA ALA A 143 0.09 17.58 -5.21
C ALA A 143 -1.09 17.70 -4.23
N ALA A 144 -2.03 16.75 -4.27
CA ALA A 144 -3.19 16.73 -3.38
C ALA A 144 -2.79 16.50 -1.91
N ILE A 145 -1.85 15.58 -1.63
CA ILE A 145 -1.37 15.37 -0.25
C ILE A 145 -0.63 16.60 0.26
N VAL A 146 0.20 17.25 -0.58
CA VAL A 146 0.88 18.49 -0.18
C VAL A 146 -0.13 19.60 0.11
N ALA A 147 -1.14 19.79 -0.75
CA ALA A 147 -2.20 20.74 -0.52
C ALA A 147 -2.98 20.43 0.76
N PHE A 148 -3.30 19.15 1.00
CA PHE A 148 -3.93 18.68 2.23
C PHE A 148 -3.11 19.02 3.48
N LEU A 149 -1.79 18.75 3.46
CA LEU A 149 -0.90 19.05 4.57
C LEU A 149 -0.82 20.55 4.86
N VAL A 150 -0.79 21.39 3.82
CA VAL A 150 -0.76 22.85 3.97
C VAL A 150 -2.08 23.35 4.55
N VAL A 151 -3.20 23.03 3.93
CA VAL A 151 -4.52 23.52 4.34
C VAL A 151 -4.91 22.97 5.71
N GLY A 152 -4.84 21.66 5.90
CA GLY A 152 -5.16 21.00 7.18
C GLY A 152 -4.20 21.36 8.30
N GLY A 153 -2.90 21.52 7.99
CA GLY A 153 -1.90 21.97 8.94
C GLY A 153 -2.12 23.42 9.42
N LEU A 154 -2.41 24.33 8.51
CA LEU A 154 -2.76 25.73 8.88
C LEU A 154 -4.03 25.78 9.72
N TRP A 155 -5.03 24.95 9.39
CA TRP A 155 -6.24 24.82 10.20
C TRP A 155 -5.92 24.28 11.61
N ALA A 156 -5.20 23.19 11.73
CA ALA A 156 -4.84 22.56 12.99
C ALA A 156 -4.08 23.52 13.94
N LEU A 157 -3.25 24.38 13.37
CA LEU A 157 -2.49 25.40 14.12
C LEU A 157 -3.29 26.66 14.46
N GLY A 158 -4.55 26.77 14.00
CA GLY A 158 -5.36 27.97 14.19
C GLY A 158 -4.95 29.18 13.33
N LEU A 159 -4.15 28.94 12.28
CA LEU A 159 -3.64 29.97 11.37
C LEU A 159 -4.56 30.20 10.17
N TRP A 160 -5.60 29.39 10.01
CA TRP A 160 -6.59 29.52 8.93
C TRP A 160 -7.77 30.39 9.38
N SER A 161 -8.23 31.31 8.51
CA SER A 161 -9.41 32.14 8.79
C SER A 161 -10.65 31.24 8.94
N GLY A 162 -11.32 31.32 10.09
CA GLY A 162 -12.49 30.48 10.41
C GLY A 162 -12.18 29.25 11.28
N SER A 163 -10.93 28.96 11.61
CA SER A 163 -10.58 27.81 12.48
C SER A 163 -11.05 27.94 13.92
N GLY A 164 -11.39 29.16 14.38
CA GLY A 164 -11.77 29.41 15.78
C GLY A 164 -10.63 29.23 16.78
N GLY A 165 -9.42 28.93 16.33
CA GLY A 165 -8.23 28.63 17.13
C GLY A 165 -7.60 27.29 16.80
N SER A 166 -6.56 26.89 17.53
CA SER A 166 -5.87 25.61 17.33
C SER A 166 -6.75 24.42 17.73
N SER A 167 -6.86 23.41 16.86
CA SER A 167 -7.55 22.14 17.13
C SER A 167 -6.64 21.03 17.65
N VAL A 168 -5.36 21.30 17.90
CA VAL A 168 -4.38 20.31 18.40
C VAL A 168 -4.83 19.68 19.74
N ALA A 169 -5.71 20.34 20.47
CA ALA A 169 -6.33 19.82 21.70
C ALA A 169 -7.12 18.50 21.46
N ASN A 170 -7.60 18.23 20.25
CA ASN A 170 -8.26 16.97 19.88
C ASN A 170 -7.39 15.74 20.16
N LEU A 171 -6.06 15.90 20.17
CA LEU A 171 -5.13 14.81 20.51
C LEU A 171 -5.30 14.29 21.93
N TRP A 172 -5.93 15.07 22.83
CA TRP A 172 -6.01 14.76 24.26
C TRP A 172 -7.42 14.78 24.83
N GLN A 173 -8.35 15.53 24.23
CA GLN A 173 -9.67 15.82 24.79
C GLN A 173 -10.65 14.63 24.73
N HIS A 174 -10.46 13.70 23.79
CA HIS A 174 -11.38 12.58 23.56
C HIS A 174 -10.82 11.25 24.13
N GLY A 175 -10.59 11.20 25.45
CA GLY A 175 -10.09 10.00 26.13
C GLY A 175 -8.58 9.85 26.15
N GLY A 176 -7.83 10.93 25.81
CA GLY A 176 -6.37 10.97 25.83
C GLY A 176 -5.74 10.54 24.49
N PHE A 177 -4.41 10.48 24.46
CA PHE A 177 -3.66 10.20 23.22
C PHE A 177 -3.83 8.76 22.71
N ALA A 178 -3.94 7.77 23.61
CA ALA A 178 -4.15 6.35 23.28
C ALA A 178 -5.42 5.83 23.99
N PRO A 179 -6.63 6.26 23.61
CA PRO A 179 -7.87 5.99 24.33
C PRO A 179 -8.22 4.50 24.38
N GLN A 180 -7.81 3.71 23.40
CA GLN A 180 -8.00 2.26 23.31
C GLN A 180 -6.81 1.46 23.89
N GLY A 181 -5.80 2.15 24.43
CA GLY A 181 -4.60 1.55 25.01
C GLY A 181 -3.54 1.17 23.98
N TRP A 182 -2.33 0.91 24.46
CA TRP A 182 -1.16 0.66 23.61
C TRP A 182 -1.21 -0.67 22.84
N VAL A 183 -1.97 -1.66 23.33
CA VAL A 183 -2.18 -2.92 22.61
C VAL A 183 -2.97 -2.68 21.31
N ALA A 184 -3.97 -1.79 21.35
CA ALA A 184 -4.69 -1.38 20.16
C ALA A 184 -3.80 -0.64 19.17
N VAL A 185 -2.86 0.20 19.63
CA VAL A 185 -1.85 0.87 18.78
C VAL A 185 -0.97 -0.16 18.06
N LEU A 186 -0.52 -1.21 18.76
CA LEU A 186 0.26 -2.29 18.14
C LEU A 186 -0.58 -3.10 17.13
N ALA A 187 -1.84 -3.41 17.45
CA ALA A 187 -2.74 -4.08 16.52
C ALA A 187 -3.01 -3.21 15.27
N ALA A 188 -3.24 -1.92 15.44
CA ALA A 188 -3.41 -0.95 14.36
C ALA A 188 -2.16 -0.86 13.45
N THR A 189 -0.95 -1.09 13.99
CA THR A 189 0.29 -1.14 13.20
C THR A 189 0.23 -2.20 12.10
N VAL A 190 -0.40 -3.35 12.35
CA VAL A 190 -0.58 -4.41 11.34
C VAL A 190 -1.51 -3.93 10.23
N VAL A 191 -2.59 -3.22 10.58
CA VAL A 191 -3.53 -2.65 9.60
C VAL A 191 -2.84 -1.61 8.72
N VAL A 192 -1.96 -0.78 9.31
CA VAL A 192 -1.18 0.24 8.58
C VAL A 192 -0.30 -0.38 7.49
N LEU A 193 0.19 -1.61 7.66
CA LEU A 193 1.04 -2.25 6.64
C LEU A 193 0.37 -2.33 5.27
N PHE A 194 -0.95 -2.42 5.20
CA PHE A 194 -1.67 -2.31 3.93
C PHE A 194 -1.30 -1.05 3.14
N ALA A 195 -1.18 0.08 3.82
CA ALA A 195 -0.83 1.35 3.17
C ALA A 195 0.61 1.38 2.61
N PHE A 196 1.46 0.44 3.01
CA PHE A 196 2.85 0.32 2.56
C PHE A 196 3.07 -0.80 1.53
N GLY A 197 2.04 -1.54 1.14
CA GLY A 197 2.16 -2.57 0.11
C GLY A 197 2.70 -2.00 -1.21
N GLY A 198 3.65 -2.71 -1.84
CA GLY A 198 4.27 -2.32 -3.10
C GLY A 198 5.62 -1.59 -2.98
N VAL A 199 6.00 -1.11 -1.78
CA VAL A 199 7.29 -0.41 -1.60
C VAL A 199 8.48 -1.34 -1.81
N GLU A 200 8.34 -2.62 -1.56
CA GLU A 200 9.36 -3.66 -1.76
C GLU A 200 9.73 -3.86 -3.22
N ILE A 201 8.78 -3.67 -4.15
CA ILE A 201 9.01 -3.79 -5.60
C ILE A 201 10.06 -2.79 -6.06
N VAL A 202 10.03 -1.58 -5.52
CA VAL A 202 10.96 -0.50 -5.88
C VAL A 202 12.39 -0.89 -5.54
N THR A 203 12.60 -1.56 -4.41
CA THR A 203 13.93 -2.02 -3.97
C THR A 203 14.47 -3.12 -4.90
N VAL A 204 13.62 -4.06 -5.31
CA VAL A 204 14.01 -5.12 -6.26
C VAL A 204 14.31 -4.51 -7.64
N ALA A 205 13.45 -3.63 -8.15
CA ALA A 205 13.65 -2.97 -9.43
C ALA A 205 14.91 -2.08 -9.45
N ALA A 206 15.25 -1.45 -8.32
CA ALA A 206 16.49 -0.67 -8.20
C ALA A 206 17.75 -1.54 -8.30
N GLY A 207 17.67 -2.80 -7.86
CA GLY A 207 18.75 -3.78 -7.99
C GLY A 207 19.07 -4.19 -9.43
N GLU A 208 18.13 -4.02 -10.37
CA GLU A 208 18.31 -4.28 -11.80
C GLU A 208 18.89 -3.06 -12.56
N SER A 209 19.16 -1.95 -11.86
CA SER A 209 19.73 -0.73 -12.47
C SER A 209 21.23 -0.90 -12.79
N ALA A 210 21.77 0.02 -13.62
CA ALA A 210 23.20 0.04 -13.97
C ALA A 210 24.12 0.23 -12.74
N GLU A 211 23.63 0.90 -11.68
CA GLU A 211 24.31 1.11 -10.40
C GLU A 211 23.42 0.60 -9.25
N PRO A 212 23.36 -0.73 -9.00
CA PRO A 212 22.41 -1.33 -8.06
C PRO A 212 22.54 -0.80 -6.63
N GLU A 213 23.78 -0.64 -6.14
CA GLU A 213 24.04 -0.13 -4.78
C GLU A 213 23.46 1.27 -4.56
N ARG A 214 23.74 2.18 -5.47
CA ARG A 214 23.24 3.56 -5.43
C ARG A 214 21.71 3.60 -5.64
N GLY A 215 21.22 2.81 -6.58
CA GLY A 215 19.78 2.69 -6.88
C GLY A 215 18.97 2.23 -5.67
N VAL A 216 19.43 1.17 -5.01
CA VAL A 216 18.79 0.61 -3.80
C VAL A 216 18.90 1.58 -2.62
N ALA A 217 20.07 2.19 -2.40
CA ALA A 217 20.23 3.17 -1.31
C ALA A 217 19.29 4.37 -1.48
N LEU A 218 19.15 4.90 -2.69
CA LEU A 218 18.22 5.98 -3.02
C LEU A 218 16.75 5.52 -2.86
N ALA A 219 16.42 4.32 -3.30
CA ALA A 219 15.07 3.76 -3.15
C ALA A 219 14.65 3.69 -1.67
N VAL A 220 15.49 3.12 -0.82
CA VAL A 220 15.25 2.99 0.62
C VAL A 220 15.14 4.37 1.30
N THR A 221 16.03 5.31 0.97
CA THR A 221 16.01 6.67 1.54
C THR A 221 14.74 7.43 1.11
N ASN A 222 14.33 7.32 -0.16
CA ASN A 222 13.11 7.95 -0.66
C ASN A 222 11.86 7.42 0.04
N VAL A 223 11.83 6.13 0.39
CA VAL A 223 10.72 5.55 1.16
C VAL A 223 10.58 6.19 2.54
N LEU A 224 11.69 6.50 3.23
CA LEU A 224 11.65 7.19 4.54
C LEU A 224 10.97 8.56 4.47
N TRP A 225 11.37 9.40 3.49
CA TRP A 225 10.76 10.71 3.30
C TRP A 225 9.26 10.62 3.00
N ARG A 226 8.88 9.61 2.18
CA ARG A 226 7.47 9.35 1.86
C ARG A 226 6.68 8.98 3.10
N ILE A 227 7.21 8.05 3.91
CA ILE A 227 6.57 7.62 5.15
C ILE A 227 6.39 8.83 6.08
N GLY A 228 7.47 9.58 6.34
CA GLY A 228 7.42 10.73 7.23
C GLY A 228 6.45 11.81 6.77
N LEU A 229 6.58 12.24 5.50
CA LEU A 229 5.81 13.38 4.99
C LEU A 229 4.37 12.99 4.60
N PHE A 230 4.20 11.93 3.80
CA PHE A 230 2.87 11.63 3.24
C PHE A 230 1.99 10.79 4.16
N TYR A 231 2.56 9.95 5.00
CA TYR A 231 1.77 9.09 5.89
C TYR A 231 1.69 9.69 7.29
N VAL A 232 2.82 9.80 7.99
CA VAL A 232 2.82 10.25 9.39
C VAL A 232 2.27 11.67 9.54
N ALA A 233 2.73 12.62 8.71
CA ALA A 233 2.27 14.00 8.78
C ALA A 233 0.78 14.12 8.42
N SER A 234 0.30 13.36 7.41
CA SER A 234 -1.12 13.40 7.04
C SER A 234 -2.02 12.88 8.15
N ILE A 235 -1.65 11.76 8.78
CA ILE A 235 -2.43 11.24 9.91
C ILE A 235 -2.39 12.19 11.11
N ALA A 236 -1.23 12.81 11.39
CA ALA A 236 -1.13 13.83 12.44
C ALA A 236 -2.08 15.00 12.19
N VAL A 237 -2.21 15.46 10.93
CA VAL A 237 -3.18 16.50 10.55
C VAL A 237 -4.61 16.00 10.75
N VAL A 238 -4.96 14.78 10.29
CA VAL A 238 -6.31 14.22 10.45
C VAL A 238 -6.74 14.23 11.91
N VAL A 239 -5.92 13.61 12.81
CA VAL A 239 -6.28 13.47 14.23
C VAL A 239 -6.16 14.77 15.02
N ALA A 240 -5.46 15.78 14.49
CA ALA A 240 -5.46 17.12 15.06
C ALA A 240 -6.72 17.91 14.66
N VAL A 241 -7.18 17.77 13.41
CA VAL A 241 -8.35 18.54 12.90
C VAL A 241 -9.67 17.91 13.34
N LEU A 242 -9.78 16.58 13.27
CA LEU A 242 -11.01 15.85 13.60
C LEU A 242 -10.87 15.11 14.92
N PRO A 243 -11.90 15.14 15.80
CA PRO A 243 -12.00 14.21 16.92
C PRO A 243 -11.98 12.77 16.39
N TRP A 244 -11.11 11.93 16.94
CA TRP A 244 -10.89 10.57 16.46
C TRP A 244 -12.15 9.67 16.49
N ASP A 245 -13.04 9.91 17.45
CA ASP A 245 -14.31 9.21 17.67
C ASP A 245 -15.41 9.58 16.67
N THR A 246 -15.17 10.61 15.85
CA THR A 246 -16.05 11.03 14.75
C THR A 246 -15.57 10.51 13.38
N VAL A 247 -14.38 9.89 13.31
CA VAL A 247 -13.81 9.40 12.06
C VAL A 247 -14.45 8.06 11.68
N ASP A 248 -15.10 8.04 10.52
CA ASP A 248 -15.68 6.81 9.96
C ASP A 248 -14.58 5.87 9.44
N ALA A 249 -14.64 4.60 9.84
CA ALA A 249 -13.68 3.58 9.43
C ALA A 249 -13.74 3.23 7.93
N VAL A 250 -14.82 3.59 7.25
CA VAL A 250 -15.07 3.24 5.84
C VAL A 250 -14.95 4.44 4.91
N ARG A 251 -15.17 5.67 5.42
CA ARG A 251 -15.03 6.90 4.65
C ARG A 251 -13.58 7.42 4.68
N SER A 252 -13.22 8.24 3.70
CA SER A 252 -11.91 8.86 3.66
C SER A 252 -11.78 9.98 4.71
N PRO A 253 -10.90 9.84 5.73
CA PRO A 253 -10.64 10.93 6.68
C PRO A 253 -10.10 12.19 6.01
N PHE A 254 -9.43 12.06 4.87
CA PHE A 254 -8.91 13.18 4.11
C PHE A 254 -10.03 14.04 3.52
N VAL A 255 -11.07 13.41 3.00
CA VAL A 255 -12.28 14.12 2.51
C VAL A 255 -12.99 14.79 3.69
N ALA A 256 -13.16 14.08 4.82
CA ALA A 256 -13.80 14.61 6.01
C ALA A 256 -13.07 15.85 6.59
N VAL A 257 -11.72 15.86 6.57
CA VAL A 257 -10.95 17.05 6.95
C VAL A 257 -11.25 18.22 6.00
N MET A 258 -11.29 17.97 4.68
CA MET A 258 -11.58 19.04 3.71
C MET A 258 -13.01 19.57 3.84
N GLU A 259 -13.98 18.73 4.16
CA GLU A 259 -15.35 19.15 4.51
C GLU A 259 -15.35 20.02 5.77
N HIS A 260 -14.64 19.60 6.82
CA HIS A 260 -14.56 20.31 8.10
C HIS A 260 -13.90 21.69 7.97
N VAL A 261 -12.83 21.78 7.17
CA VAL A 261 -12.14 23.06 6.88
C VAL A 261 -13.01 24.04 6.12
N GLY A 262 -14.00 23.54 5.37
CA GLY A 262 -15.02 24.38 4.71
C GLY A 262 -14.54 25.15 3.49
N VAL A 263 -13.40 24.74 2.87
CA VAL A 263 -12.96 25.36 1.60
C VAL A 263 -13.89 24.90 0.47
N PRO A 264 -14.58 25.80 -0.22
CA PRO A 264 -15.54 25.44 -1.25
C PRO A 264 -14.93 24.54 -2.33
N GLY A 265 -15.54 23.37 -2.59
CA GLY A 265 -15.11 22.41 -3.59
C GLY A 265 -13.89 21.53 -3.19
N ALA A 266 -13.18 21.81 -2.09
CA ALA A 266 -12.01 21.06 -1.71
C ALA A 266 -12.31 19.60 -1.39
N ALA A 267 -13.45 19.32 -0.75
CA ALA A 267 -13.88 17.95 -0.44
C ALA A 267 -14.13 17.14 -1.73
N VAL A 268 -14.83 17.72 -2.70
CA VAL A 268 -15.12 17.08 -3.99
C VAL A 268 -13.83 16.83 -4.77
N ILE A 269 -12.91 17.80 -4.79
CA ILE A 269 -11.59 17.61 -5.42
C ILE A 269 -10.82 16.47 -4.73
N MET A 270 -10.83 16.42 -3.39
CA MET A 270 -10.17 15.37 -2.64
C MET A 270 -10.80 14.00 -2.91
N GLU A 271 -12.13 13.92 -3.00
CA GLU A 271 -12.84 12.68 -3.35
C GLU A 271 -12.44 12.16 -4.73
N VAL A 272 -12.37 13.02 -5.73
CA VAL A 272 -11.88 12.67 -7.08
C VAL A 272 -10.42 12.19 -7.03
N VAL A 273 -9.56 12.87 -6.27
CA VAL A 273 -8.15 12.46 -6.09
C VAL A 273 -8.05 11.09 -5.44
N VAL A 274 -8.84 10.84 -4.39
CA VAL A 274 -8.86 9.53 -3.69
C VAL A 274 -9.35 8.45 -4.64
N PHE A 275 -10.39 8.71 -5.44
CA PHE A 275 -10.88 7.76 -6.43
C PHE A 275 -9.83 7.42 -7.48
N VAL A 276 -9.16 8.42 -8.05
CA VAL A 276 -8.05 8.23 -9.00
C VAL A 276 -6.90 7.44 -8.34
N ALA A 277 -6.60 7.71 -7.08
CA ALA A 277 -5.57 6.98 -6.33
C ALA A 277 -5.91 5.50 -6.17
N VAL A 278 -7.16 5.20 -5.84
CA VAL A 278 -7.68 3.82 -5.74
C VAL A 278 -7.58 3.10 -7.07
N LEU A 279 -8.05 3.70 -8.17
CA LEU A 279 -7.96 3.10 -9.51
C LEU A 279 -6.53 2.83 -9.94
N SER A 280 -5.60 3.73 -9.63
CA SER A 280 -4.18 3.57 -9.94
C SER A 280 -3.58 2.39 -9.19
N VAL A 281 -3.84 2.24 -7.87
CA VAL A 281 -3.33 1.09 -7.09
C VAL A 281 -4.01 -0.22 -7.52
N LEU A 282 -5.31 -0.20 -7.81
CA LEU A 282 -6.03 -1.36 -8.36
C LEU A 282 -5.37 -1.86 -9.66
N ASN A 283 -5.05 -0.94 -10.55
CA ASN A 283 -4.37 -1.25 -11.82
C ASN A 283 -2.95 -1.80 -11.58
N ALA A 284 -2.17 -1.17 -10.69
CA ALA A 284 -0.85 -1.65 -10.31
C ALA A 284 -0.91 -3.05 -9.67
N ALA A 285 -1.93 -3.33 -8.86
CA ALA A 285 -2.15 -4.63 -8.24
C ALA A 285 -2.46 -5.73 -9.26
N MET A 286 -3.32 -5.46 -10.24
CA MET A 286 -3.61 -6.37 -11.35
C MET A 286 -2.35 -6.69 -12.16
N TYR A 287 -1.55 -5.65 -12.47
CA TYR A 287 -0.29 -5.81 -13.18
C TYR A 287 0.69 -6.66 -12.36
N THR A 288 0.89 -6.34 -11.08
CA THR A 288 1.85 -7.04 -10.20
C THR A 288 1.46 -8.50 -9.98
N SER A 289 0.18 -8.79 -9.72
CA SER A 289 -0.32 -10.17 -9.56
C SER A 289 -0.07 -11.00 -10.82
N SER A 290 -0.32 -10.43 -12.01
CA SER A 290 -0.07 -11.13 -13.27
C SER A 290 1.42 -11.43 -13.48
N ARG A 291 2.32 -10.48 -13.20
CA ARG A 291 3.76 -10.68 -13.33
C ARG A 291 4.32 -11.67 -12.30
N MET A 292 3.80 -11.64 -11.07
CA MET A 292 4.19 -12.62 -10.05
C MET A 292 3.83 -14.05 -10.48
N LEU A 293 2.66 -14.22 -11.09
CA LEU A 293 2.26 -15.51 -11.63
C LEU A 293 3.23 -16.00 -12.73
N PHE A 294 3.71 -15.10 -13.61
CA PHE A 294 4.75 -15.45 -14.58
C PHE A 294 6.05 -15.90 -13.92
N THR A 295 6.46 -15.25 -12.84
CA THR A 295 7.64 -15.66 -12.08
C THR A 295 7.46 -17.08 -11.52
N LEU A 296 6.30 -17.38 -10.92
CA LEU A 296 5.96 -18.72 -10.44
C LEU A 296 5.97 -19.78 -11.54
N ILE A 297 5.44 -19.44 -12.72
CA ILE A 297 5.47 -20.35 -13.89
C ILE A 297 6.91 -20.64 -14.34
N ARG A 298 7.75 -19.61 -14.41
CA ARG A 298 9.17 -19.75 -14.78
C ARG A 298 9.95 -20.59 -13.79
N GLN A 299 9.59 -20.53 -12.51
CA GLN A 299 10.19 -21.33 -11.44
C GLN A 299 9.65 -22.77 -11.39
N GLY A 300 8.60 -23.09 -12.17
CA GLY A 300 7.93 -24.38 -12.16
C GLY A 300 6.94 -24.54 -11.00
N ASP A 301 6.64 -23.44 -10.30
CA ASP A 301 5.76 -23.41 -9.12
C ASP A 301 4.28 -23.17 -9.48
N ALA A 302 3.97 -22.87 -10.75
CA ALA A 302 2.61 -22.68 -11.25
C ALA A 302 2.40 -23.39 -12.61
N PRO A 303 1.14 -23.77 -12.93
CA PRO A 303 0.83 -24.46 -14.17
C PRO A 303 1.12 -23.59 -15.41
N ARG A 304 1.82 -24.18 -16.41
CA ARG A 304 2.26 -23.48 -17.63
C ARG A 304 1.13 -22.88 -18.45
N PHE A 305 -0.07 -23.47 -18.42
CA PHE A 305 -1.22 -22.98 -19.20
C PHE A 305 -1.69 -21.58 -18.78
N LEU A 306 -1.36 -21.13 -17.55
CA LEU A 306 -1.67 -19.79 -17.06
C LEU A 306 -0.77 -18.70 -17.68
N GLY A 307 0.39 -19.08 -18.24
CA GLY A 307 1.37 -18.18 -18.84
C GLY A 307 1.08 -17.78 -20.28
N GLY A 308 -0.04 -18.23 -20.86
CA GLY A 308 -0.40 -17.89 -22.24
C GLY A 308 -0.70 -16.39 -22.40
N THR A 309 -0.09 -15.77 -23.42
CA THR A 309 -0.36 -14.37 -23.80
C THR A 309 -1.27 -14.31 -25.03
N SER A 310 -2.10 -13.26 -25.11
CA SER A 310 -2.90 -12.95 -26.32
C SER A 310 -1.98 -12.51 -27.46
N GLY A 311 -2.52 -12.40 -28.68
CA GLY A 311 -1.77 -11.87 -29.84
C GLY A 311 -1.23 -10.44 -29.66
N ARG A 312 -1.68 -9.72 -28.64
CA ARG A 312 -1.17 -8.40 -28.21
C ARG A 312 -0.14 -8.48 -27.07
N GLY A 313 0.32 -9.66 -26.68
CA GLY A 313 1.25 -9.87 -25.57
C GLY A 313 0.64 -9.72 -24.16
N VAL A 314 -0.69 -9.63 -24.04
CA VAL A 314 -1.38 -9.46 -22.77
C VAL A 314 -1.62 -10.82 -22.10
N PRO A 315 -1.27 -11.01 -20.82
CA PRO A 315 -1.47 -12.26 -20.09
C PRO A 315 -2.89 -12.40 -19.54
N VAL A 316 -3.88 -12.54 -20.41
CA VAL A 316 -5.30 -12.51 -20.04
C VAL A 316 -5.65 -13.52 -18.94
N ARG A 317 -5.12 -14.76 -19.02
CA ARG A 317 -5.41 -15.79 -18.01
C ARG A 317 -4.85 -15.43 -16.63
N ALA A 318 -3.66 -14.83 -16.60
CA ALA A 318 -3.05 -14.40 -15.36
C ALA A 318 -3.81 -13.22 -14.72
N ILE A 319 -4.27 -12.26 -15.53
CA ILE A 319 -5.10 -11.14 -15.08
C ILE A 319 -6.41 -11.68 -14.51
N LEU A 320 -7.12 -12.53 -15.24
CA LEU A 320 -8.41 -13.08 -14.80
C LEU A 320 -8.25 -13.89 -13.50
N LEU A 321 -7.20 -14.69 -13.35
CA LEU A 321 -6.94 -15.40 -12.10
C LEU A 321 -6.71 -14.43 -10.93
N GLY A 322 -5.95 -13.35 -11.14
CA GLY A 322 -5.70 -12.32 -10.12
C GLY A 322 -6.96 -11.56 -9.70
N THR A 323 -8.00 -11.51 -10.56
CA THR A 323 -9.27 -10.82 -10.25
C THR A 323 -10.33 -11.72 -9.60
N VAL A 324 -10.13 -13.04 -9.56
CA VAL A 324 -11.11 -13.99 -8.97
C VAL A 324 -11.45 -13.63 -7.52
N VAL A 325 -10.45 -13.26 -6.71
CA VAL A 325 -10.66 -12.84 -5.31
C VAL A 325 -11.49 -11.56 -5.24
N GLY A 326 -11.28 -10.63 -6.19
CA GLY A 326 -12.09 -9.41 -6.32
C GLY A 326 -13.56 -9.71 -6.58
N TYR A 327 -13.87 -10.63 -7.51
CA TYR A 327 -15.25 -11.04 -7.77
C TYR A 327 -15.88 -11.77 -6.57
N ALA A 328 -15.11 -12.59 -5.85
CA ALA A 328 -15.58 -13.20 -4.62
C ALA A 328 -15.86 -12.14 -3.53
N ALA A 329 -15.04 -11.09 -3.44
CA ALA A 329 -15.27 -9.99 -2.52
C ALA A 329 -16.51 -9.17 -2.88
N VAL A 330 -16.82 -8.96 -4.17
CA VAL A 330 -18.07 -8.32 -4.61
C VAL A 330 -19.30 -9.12 -4.15
N VAL A 331 -19.25 -10.45 -4.25
CA VAL A 331 -20.31 -11.32 -3.73
C VAL A 331 -20.40 -11.24 -2.21
N ALA A 332 -19.28 -11.20 -1.51
CA ALA A 332 -19.26 -11.04 -0.06
C ALA A 332 -19.79 -9.67 0.38
N ASP A 333 -19.49 -8.60 -0.35
CA ASP A 333 -19.96 -7.24 -0.10
C ASP A 333 -21.49 -7.12 -0.22
N TYR A 334 -22.09 -7.89 -1.13
CA TYR A 334 -23.56 -8.01 -1.19
C TYR A 334 -24.18 -8.57 0.11
N VAL A 335 -23.48 -9.50 0.79
CA VAL A 335 -23.99 -10.16 2.00
C VAL A 335 -23.60 -9.41 3.27
N TRP A 336 -22.37 -8.84 3.32
CA TRP A 336 -21.78 -8.20 4.51
C TRP A 336 -21.07 -6.89 4.17
N PRO A 337 -21.74 -5.86 3.66
CA PRO A 337 -21.14 -4.65 3.11
C PRO A 337 -20.19 -3.93 4.08
N GLU A 338 -20.51 -3.89 5.38
CA GLU A 338 -19.68 -3.18 6.38
C GLU A 338 -18.45 -3.97 6.85
N ARG A 339 -18.37 -5.27 6.55
CA ARG A 339 -17.31 -6.15 7.07
C ARG A 339 -16.23 -6.50 6.08
N VAL A 340 -16.53 -6.45 4.78
CA VAL A 340 -15.63 -6.92 3.73
C VAL A 340 -14.37 -6.05 3.65
N PHE A 341 -14.51 -4.75 3.56
CA PHE A 341 -13.35 -3.85 3.44
C PHE A 341 -12.40 -3.93 4.66
N PRO A 342 -12.86 -3.81 5.92
CA PRO A 342 -11.98 -3.96 7.09
C PRO A 342 -11.30 -5.33 7.15
N PHE A 343 -11.99 -6.41 6.78
CA PHE A 343 -11.41 -7.75 6.71
C PHE A 343 -10.29 -7.85 5.66
N LEU A 344 -10.51 -7.31 4.45
CA LEU A 344 -9.52 -7.32 3.38
C LEU A 344 -8.26 -6.53 3.77
N VAL A 345 -8.44 -5.32 4.32
CA VAL A 345 -7.34 -4.45 4.77
C VAL A 345 -6.50 -5.14 5.85
N SER A 346 -7.16 -5.72 6.86
CA SER A 346 -6.47 -6.44 7.94
C SER A 346 -5.74 -7.69 7.42
N SER A 347 -6.35 -8.40 6.47
CA SER A 347 -5.75 -9.58 5.84
C SER A 347 -4.48 -9.23 5.05
N ILE A 348 -4.50 -8.13 4.28
CA ILE A 348 -3.33 -7.67 3.54
C ILE A 348 -2.20 -7.30 4.51
N GLY A 349 -2.51 -6.57 5.57
CA GLY A 349 -1.52 -6.20 6.59
C GLY A 349 -0.87 -7.42 7.25
N ALA A 350 -1.67 -8.42 7.60
CA ALA A 350 -1.17 -9.67 8.19
C ALA A 350 -0.26 -10.45 7.23
N ILE A 351 -0.65 -10.56 5.95
CA ILE A 351 0.16 -11.24 4.93
C ILE A 351 1.47 -10.49 4.74
N LEU A 352 1.44 -9.16 4.62
CA LEU A 352 2.65 -8.33 4.50
C LEU A 352 3.58 -8.50 5.68
N LEU A 353 3.05 -8.55 6.91
CA LEU A 353 3.87 -8.80 8.11
C LEU A 353 4.63 -10.14 7.99
N ILE A 354 3.95 -11.21 7.58
CA ILE A 354 4.57 -12.52 7.37
C ILE A 354 5.66 -12.44 6.29
N LEU A 355 5.38 -11.77 5.16
CA LEU A 355 6.34 -11.58 4.08
C LEU A 355 7.58 -10.82 4.56
N PHE A 356 7.40 -9.74 5.31
CA PHE A 356 8.49 -8.94 5.86
C PHE A 356 9.33 -9.72 6.87
N LEU A 357 8.71 -10.53 7.72
CA LEU A 357 9.43 -11.42 8.63
C LEU A 357 10.29 -12.43 7.88
N VAL A 358 9.77 -13.00 6.77
CA VAL A 358 10.55 -13.93 5.95
C VAL A 358 11.67 -13.23 5.19
N ILE A 359 11.47 -11.99 4.72
CA ILE A 359 12.55 -11.19 4.12
C ILE A 359 13.68 -10.96 5.13
N CYS A 360 13.35 -10.53 6.35
CA CYS A 360 14.34 -10.33 7.42
C CYS A 360 15.06 -11.65 7.78
N ALA A 361 14.32 -12.74 7.94
CA ALA A 361 14.90 -14.05 8.21
C ALA A 361 15.81 -14.55 7.05
N SER A 362 15.41 -14.30 5.80
CA SER A 362 16.23 -14.61 4.62
C SER A 362 17.54 -13.82 4.63
N GLN A 363 17.50 -12.54 5.00
CA GLN A 363 18.68 -11.69 5.10
C GLN A 363 19.65 -12.24 6.17
N LEU A 364 19.17 -12.68 7.33
CA LEU A 364 20.03 -13.29 8.36
C LEU A 364 20.81 -14.51 7.81
N VAL A 365 20.14 -15.37 7.04
CA VAL A 365 20.77 -16.58 6.49
C VAL A 365 21.67 -16.25 5.30
N VAL A 366 21.18 -15.49 4.31
CA VAL A 366 21.92 -15.16 3.09
C VAL A 366 23.07 -14.21 3.42
N GLY A 367 22.83 -13.16 4.22
CA GLY A 367 23.88 -12.21 4.65
C GLY A 367 25.01 -12.91 5.43
N ALA A 368 24.69 -13.85 6.33
CA ALA A 368 25.70 -14.64 7.02
C ALA A 368 26.55 -15.50 6.06
N ARG A 369 25.93 -16.10 5.04
CA ARG A 369 26.65 -16.89 4.01
C ARG A 369 27.58 -16.00 3.17
N VAL A 370 27.10 -14.84 2.71
CA VAL A 370 27.88 -13.90 1.91
C VAL A 370 29.04 -13.35 2.74
N ARG A 371 28.80 -12.97 4.00
CA ARG A 371 29.84 -12.46 4.90
C ARG A 371 30.99 -13.44 5.09
N ARG A 372 30.69 -14.73 5.13
CA ARG A 372 31.71 -15.80 5.31
C ARG A 372 32.45 -16.13 4.02
N ARG A 373 31.79 -16.12 2.85
CA ARG A 373 32.35 -16.59 1.59
C ARG A 373 32.89 -15.49 0.69
N GLU A 374 32.19 -14.36 0.64
CA GLU A 374 32.42 -13.26 -0.31
C GLU A 374 32.16 -11.88 0.35
N PRO A 375 32.90 -11.52 1.44
CA PRO A 375 32.63 -10.32 2.24
C PRO A 375 32.73 -9.02 1.43
N GLN A 376 33.47 -9.02 0.31
CA GLN A 376 33.60 -7.90 -0.60
C GLN A 376 32.31 -7.54 -1.34
N ARG A 377 31.35 -8.44 -1.43
CA ARG A 377 30.02 -8.16 -2.04
C ARG A 377 29.06 -7.42 -1.11
N LEU A 378 29.36 -7.33 0.18
CA LEU A 378 28.56 -6.60 1.16
C LEU A 378 28.94 -5.12 1.17
N THR A 379 28.66 -4.41 0.09
CA THR A 379 28.87 -2.96 -0.03
C THR A 379 27.77 -2.16 0.66
N LEU A 380 26.53 -2.62 0.58
CA LEU A 380 25.38 -2.10 1.33
C LEU A 380 25.12 -3.00 2.55
N ARG A 381 25.38 -2.49 3.78
CA ARG A 381 25.23 -3.28 5.01
C ARG A 381 24.04 -2.85 5.85
N MET A 382 23.40 -3.83 6.50
CA MET A 382 22.43 -3.57 7.55
C MET A 382 23.15 -3.04 8.79
N TRP A 383 22.68 -1.93 9.40
CA TRP A 383 23.37 -1.28 10.53
C TRP A 383 23.30 -2.08 11.83
N ALA A 384 22.22 -2.84 12.01
CA ALA A 384 21.95 -3.62 13.23
C ALA A 384 22.07 -5.13 12.99
N PHE A 385 23.01 -5.54 12.10
CA PHE A 385 23.26 -6.96 11.89
C PHE A 385 24.21 -7.49 12.97
N PRO A 386 23.91 -8.65 13.65
CA PRO A 386 24.80 -9.28 14.61
C PRO A 386 26.10 -9.78 14.00
#